data_f567303d3ef046c274c333b42f88b03e
#
_entry.id   f567303d3ef046c274c333b42f88b03e
#
_cell.length_a   1.000
_cell.length_b   1.000
_cell.length_c   1.000
_cell.angle_alpha   90.00
_cell.angle_beta   90.00
_cell.angle_gamma   90.00
#
_symmetry.space_group_name_H-M   'P 1'
#
loop_
_entity.id
_entity.type
_entity.pdbx_description
1 polymer ?
#
loop_
_entity_poly.entity_id
_entity_poly.type
_entity_poly.pdbx_seq_one_letter_code
_entity_poly.pdbx_strand_id
1 'polypeptide(L)'
;LSALNYIDEQVKGIESGAEAYVTKPFNVEYLEKIVERQIRRKEDMKEYYSSIYSAFKLEDGHLLHKEDKSFFEKMMRVIDEYVENPELSVELLSASLGCSTRQFYRKLKNVTDKTPADIIKEYRLTVAERLLLTTNLTVEEIMNKVGYTNRGTFYKVFSQKFGMPPRQYREMKKKDLKEKDFH
;
A
#
# COMPACT_ATOMS: atom_id res chain seq x y z
N LEU A 1 -12.27 12.12 35.86
CA LEU A 1 -10.79 12.17 35.69
C LEU A 1 -10.23 11.03 34.82
N SER A 2 -11.02 10.03 34.41
CA SER A 2 -10.50 8.85 33.69
C SER A 2 -10.63 8.90 32.16
N ALA A 3 -11.49 9.73 31.59
CA ALA A 3 -11.74 9.75 30.16
C ALA A 3 -10.66 10.50 29.34
N LEU A 4 -10.03 11.50 29.91
CA LEU A 4 -8.97 12.28 29.24
C LEU A 4 -7.66 11.50 29.13
N ASN A 5 -7.27 10.75 30.18
CA ASN A 5 -6.09 9.90 30.14
C ASN A 5 -6.18 8.76 29.12
N TYR A 6 -7.40 8.35 28.79
CA TYR A 6 -7.67 7.23 27.89
C TYR A 6 -7.40 7.57 26.42
N ILE A 7 -7.75 8.78 25.99
CA ILE A 7 -7.49 9.28 24.63
C ILE A 7 -6.00 9.53 24.45
N ASP A 8 -5.33 10.11 25.44
CA ASP A 8 -3.88 10.38 25.39
C ASP A 8 -3.04 9.10 25.32
N GLU A 9 -3.47 8.02 25.98
CA GLU A 9 -2.82 6.71 25.89
C GLU A 9 -3.04 6.05 24.52
N GLN A 10 -4.22 6.22 23.91
CA GLN A 10 -4.50 5.75 22.55
C GLN A 10 -3.64 6.50 21.50
N VAL A 11 -3.55 7.82 21.63
CA VAL A 11 -2.73 8.66 20.75
C VAL A 11 -1.25 8.27 20.86
N LYS A 12 -0.72 8.13 22.07
CA LYS A 12 0.65 7.67 22.31
C LYS A 12 0.92 6.26 21.76
N GLY A 13 -0.05 5.36 21.85
CA GLY A 13 0.04 4.02 21.28
C GLY A 13 0.17 4.05 19.75
N ILE A 14 -0.63 4.90 19.09
CA ILE A 14 -0.57 5.10 17.63
C ILE A 14 0.73 5.80 17.21
N GLU A 15 1.14 6.82 17.95
CA GLU A 15 2.42 7.54 17.72
C GLU A 15 3.65 6.64 17.92
N SER A 16 3.56 5.63 18.79
CA SER A 16 4.63 4.64 18.97
C SER A 16 4.64 3.52 17.92
N GLY A 17 3.81 3.63 16.87
CA GLY A 17 3.78 2.69 15.74
C GLY A 17 2.87 1.49 15.94
N ALA A 18 1.95 1.52 16.91
CA ALA A 18 0.93 0.48 17.06
C ALA A 18 -0.09 0.57 15.90
N GLU A 19 -0.21 -0.49 15.12
CA GLU A 19 -1.15 -0.57 13.98
C GLU A 19 -2.63 -0.64 14.43
N ALA A 20 -2.89 -1.02 15.68
CA ALA A 20 -4.21 -1.02 16.29
C ALA A 20 -4.11 -0.91 17.82
N TYR A 21 -5.09 -0.27 18.44
CA TYR A 21 -5.20 -0.15 19.88
C TYR A 21 -6.48 -0.84 20.36
N VAL A 22 -6.34 -1.78 21.28
CA VAL A 22 -7.46 -2.54 21.84
C VAL A 22 -7.55 -2.26 23.33
N THR A 23 -8.67 -1.70 23.76
CA THR A 23 -8.92 -1.30 25.14
C THR A 23 -9.44 -2.44 25.99
N LYS A 24 -9.02 -2.50 27.24
CA LYS A 24 -9.59 -3.45 28.23
C LYS A 24 -10.82 -2.83 28.91
N PRO A 25 -11.92 -3.57 29.12
CA PRO A 25 -12.18 -4.94 28.66
C PRO A 25 -12.42 -4.99 27.15
N PHE A 26 -11.78 -5.92 26.44
CA PHE A 26 -11.93 -6.06 24.99
C PHE A 26 -12.92 -7.16 24.64
N ASN A 27 -13.65 -6.95 23.56
CA ASN A 27 -14.47 -7.99 22.95
C ASN A 27 -13.55 -8.90 22.12
N VAL A 28 -13.62 -10.21 22.39
CA VAL A 28 -12.79 -11.22 21.70
C VAL A 28 -13.06 -11.21 20.20
N GLU A 29 -14.32 -11.10 19.78
CA GLU A 29 -14.70 -11.02 18.37
C GLU A 29 -14.11 -9.78 17.68
N TYR A 30 -14.06 -8.64 18.37
CA TYR A 30 -13.41 -7.43 17.85
C TYR A 30 -11.90 -7.61 17.69
N LEU A 31 -11.24 -8.26 18.65
CA LEU A 31 -9.82 -8.60 18.57
C LEU A 31 -9.53 -9.55 17.41
N GLU A 32 -10.35 -10.61 17.26
CA GLU A 32 -10.23 -11.54 16.13
C GLU A 32 -10.34 -10.83 14.80
N LYS A 33 -11.30 -9.92 14.64
CA LYS A 33 -11.45 -9.13 13.41
C LYS A 33 -10.23 -8.22 13.11
N ILE A 34 -9.63 -7.64 14.14
CA ILE A 34 -8.39 -6.86 13.97
C ILE A 34 -7.26 -7.79 13.52
N VAL A 35 -7.07 -8.92 14.19
CA VAL A 35 -6.01 -9.90 13.87
C VAL A 35 -6.22 -10.47 12.46
N GLU A 36 -7.42 -10.92 12.10
CA GLU A 36 -7.77 -11.38 10.76
C GLU A 36 -7.45 -10.32 9.69
N ARG A 37 -7.82 -9.06 9.96
CA ARG A 37 -7.53 -7.94 9.05
C ARG A 37 -6.03 -7.73 8.85
N GLN A 38 -5.23 -7.83 9.90
CA GLN A 38 -3.77 -7.68 9.82
C GLN A 38 -3.12 -8.86 9.09
N ILE A 39 -3.58 -10.08 9.37
CA ILE A 39 -3.10 -11.29 8.67
C ILE A 39 -3.44 -11.18 7.18
N ARG A 40 -4.69 -10.87 6.84
CA ARG A 40 -5.14 -10.71 5.45
C ARG A 40 -4.36 -9.62 4.73
N ARG A 41 -4.09 -8.48 5.40
CA ARG A 41 -3.23 -7.42 4.84
C ARG A 41 -1.82 -7.93 4.50
N LYS A 42 -1.22 -8.77 5.37
CA LYS A 42 0.10 -9.38 5.11
C LYS A 42 0.07 -10.38 3.95
N GLU A 43 -1.01 -11.17 3.85
CA GLU A 43 -1.20 -12.15 2.78
C GLU A 43 -1.43 -11.45 1.44
N ASP A 44 -2.32 -10.47 1.38
CA ASP A 44 -2.58 -9.64 0.19
C ASP A 44 -1.30 -8.94 -0.29
N MET A 45 -0.49 -8.44 0.64
CA MET A 45 0.80 -7.83 0.33
C MET A 45 1.80 -8.85 -0.22
N LYS A 46 1.87 -10.05 0.37
CA LYS A 46 2.75 -11.13 -0.10
C LYS A 46 2.33 -11.61 -1.49
N GLU A 47 1.03 -11.74 -1.74
CA GLU A 47 0.48 -12.11 -3.05
C GLU A 47 0.74 -11.00 -4.08
N TYR A 48 0.54 -9.74 -3.70
CA TYR A 48 0.85 -8.59 -4.53
C TYR A 48 2.34 -8.52 -4.90
N TYR A 49 3.25 -8.72 -3.93
CA TYR A 49 4.69 -8.79 -4.22
C TYR A 49 5.03 -9.98 -5.11
N SER A 50 4.37 -11.12 -4.90
CA SER A 50 4.54 -12.30 -5.74
C SER A 50 4.02 -12.07 -7.16
N SER A 51 2.91 -11.38 -7.34
CA SER A 51 2.33 -11.06 -8.65
C SER A 51 3.17 -10.03 -9.41
N ILE A 52 3.62 -8.96 -8.75
CA ILE A 52 4.56 -8.01 -9.35
C ILE A 52 5.88 -8.72 -9.71
N TYR A 53 6.42 -9.51 -8.79
CA TYR A 53 7.62 -10.28 -9.01
C TYR A 53 7.47 -11.29 -10.16
N SER A 54 6.32 -11.94 -10.27
CA SER A 54 5.99 -12.85 -11.37
C SER A 54 5.81 -12.12 -12.70
N ALA A 55 5.21 -10.92 -12.69
CA ALA A 55 5.08 -10.08 -13.87
C ALA A 55 6.46 -9.64 -14.39
N PHE A 56 7.38 -9.22 -13.50
CA PHE A 56 8.75 -8.90 -13.87
C PHE A 56 9.54 -10.11 -14.36
N LYS A 57 9.29 -11.30 -13.81
CA LYS A 57 9.92 -12.55 -14.23
C LYS A 57 9.43 -13.03 -15.60
N LEU A 58 8.20 -12.73 -15.99
CA LEU A 58 7.60 -13.14 -17.27
C LEU A 58 8.00 -12.24 -18.44
N GLU A 59 8.31 -10.96 -18.21
CA GLU A 59 8.69 -10.05 -19.27
C GLU A 59 10.12 -10.26 -19.79
N ASP A 60 11.08 -10.72 -18.95
CA ASP A 60 12.50 -10.77 -19.34
C ASP A 60 13.16 -12.16 -19.28
N GLY A 61 12.49 -13.22 -18.84
CA GLY A 61 13.07 -14.58 -18.81
C GLY A 61 14.34 -14.77 -17.96
N HIS A 62 14.80 -13.75 -17.26
CA HIS A 62 15.98 -13.82 -16.42
C HIS A 62 15.66 -14.36 -15.03
N LEU A 63 16.39 -15.42 -14.61
CA LEU A 63 16.44 -15.90 -13.25
C LEU A 63 17.07 -14.81 -12.38
N LEU A 64 16.24 -14.07 -11.63
CA LEU A 64 16.74 -13.07 -10.68
C LEU A 64 17.61 -13.74 -9.61
N HIS A 65 18.80 -13.22 -9.39
CA HIS A 65 19.65 -13.62 -8.30
C HIS A 65 18.96 -13.43 -6.94
N LYS A 66 19.25 -14.30 -5.97
CA LYS A 66 18.67 -14.24 -4.62
C LYS A 66 18.86 -12.86 -3.95
N GLU A 67 19.94 -12.17 -4.26
CA GLU A 67 20.23 -10.82 -3.77
C GLU A 67 19.30 -9.76 -4.37
N ASP A 68 19.00 -9.86 -5.65
CA ASP A 68 18.10 -8.94 -6.36
C ASP A 68 16.65 -9.10 -5.87
N LYS A 69 16.24 -10.35 -5.59
CA LYS A 69 14.96 -10.64 -4.94
C LYS A 69 14.86 -10.00 -3.56
N SER A 70 15.90 -10.19 -2.73
CA SER A 70 15.95 -9.61 -1.38
C SER A 70 15.95 -8.09 -1.40
N PHE A 71 16.65 -7.47 -2.37
CA PHE A 71 16.63 -6.03 -2.58
C PHE A 71 15.23 -5.53 -2.95
N PHE A 72 14.56 -6.19 -3.89
CA PHE A 72 13.21 -5.84 -4.32
C PHE A 72 12.20 -5.94 -3.17
N GLU A 73 12.22 -7.03 -2.42
CA GLU A 73 11.33 -7.23 -1.27
C GLU A 73 11.53 -6.16 -0.18
N LYS A 74 12.80 -5.79 0.08
CA LYS A 74 13.12 -4.72 1.04
C LYS A 74 12.62 -3.36 0.54
N MET A 75 12.84 -3.06 -0.75
CA MET A 75 12.36 -1.83 -1.38
C MET A 75 10.84 -1.70 -1.27
N MET A 76 10.11 -2.77 -1.57
CA MET A 76 8.65 -2.76 -1.51
C MET A 76 8.12 -2.59 -0.09
N ARG A 77 8.80 -3.15 0.93
CA ARG A 77 8.45 -2.90 2.34
C ARG A 77 8.62 -1.43 2.72
N VAL A 78 9.71 -0.80 2.28
CA VAL A 78 9.91 0.64 2.52
C VAL A 78 8.84 1.47 1.81
N ILE A 79 8.48 1.12 0.58
CA ILE A 79 7.39 1.81 -0.14
C ILE A 79 6.06 1.68 0.61
N ASP A 80 5.76 0.50 1.16
CA ASP A 80 4.55 0.28 1.95
C ASP A 80 4.55 1.11 3.24
N GLU A 81 5.65 1.09 3.97
CA GLU A 81 5.82 1.86 5.21
C GLU A 81 5.61 3.36 5.01
N TYR A 82 6.10 3.88 3.88
CA TYR A 82 6.03 5.31 3.55
C TYR A 82 4.97 5.66 2.50
N VAL A 83 3.98 4.79 2.24
CA VAL A 83 2.98 4.99 1.18
C VAL A 83 2.16 6.27 1.36
N GLU A 84 1.85 6.63 2.61
CA GLU A 84 1.10 7.84 2.96
C GLU A 84 1.96 9.12 2.89
N ASN A 85 3.30 8.98 2.90
CA ASN A 85 4.20 10.14 2.88
C ASN A 85 4.29 10.74 1.47
N PRO A 86 3.83 11.99 1.23
CA PRO A 86 3.93 12.65 -0.08
C PRO A 86 5.37 12.80 -0.58
N GLU A 87 6.34 12.92 0.33
CA GLU A 87 7.77 13.13 0.06
C GLU A 87 8.52 11.81 -0.22
N LEU A 88 7.80 10.69 -0.37
CA LEU A 88 8.44 9.42 -0.73
C LEU A 88 9.14 9.54 -2.07
N SER A 89 10.46 9.50 -2.05
CA SER A 89 11.36 9.71 -3.18
C SER A 89 12.42 8.62 -3.27
N VAL A 90 13.20 8.61 -4.33
CA VAL A 90 14.33 7.68 -4.50
C VAL A 90 15.43 7.92 -3.46
N GLU A 91 15.61 9.15 -3.02
CA GLU A 91 16.56 9.53 -1.97
C GLU A 91 16.17 8.88 -0.65
N LEU A 92 14.89 8.98 -0.27
CA LEU A 92 14.36 8.31 0.92
C LEU A 92 14.48 6.80 0.82
N LEU A 93 14.10 6.20 -0.32
CA LEU A 93 14.23 4.76 -0.56
C LEU A 93 15.68 4.28 -0.43
N SER A 94 16.60 4.97 -1.08
CA SER A 94 18.02 4.58 -1.05
C SER A 94 18.63 4.71 0.34
N ALA A 95 18.29 5.79 1.07
CA ALA A 95 18.72 5.99 2.46
C ALA A 95 18.18 4.88 3.38
N SER A 96 16.89 4.56 3.30
CA SER A 96 16.26 3.50 4.10
C SER A 96 16.83 2.11 3.80
N LEU A 97 17.35 1.89 2.58
CA LEU A 97 18.01 0.65 2.18
C LEU A 97 19.52 0.63 2.45
N GLY A 98 20.06 1.68 3.07
CA GLY A 98 21.48 1.78 3.40
C GLY A 98 22.39 1.82 2.17
N CYS A 99 21.93 2.40 1.05
CA CYS A 99 22.72 2.50 -0.17
C CYS A 99 22.67 3.89 -0.78
N SER A 100 23.67 4.23 -1.61
CA SER A 100 23.61 5.47 -2.37
C SER A 100 22.54 5.39 -3.48
N THR A 101 22.00 6.54 -3.91
CA THR A 101 21.04 6.63 -5.01
C THR A 101 21.57 5.97 -6.29
N ARG A 102 22.89 6.12 -6.59
CA ARG A 102 23.54 5.46 -7.72
C ARG A 102 23.50 3.92 -7.59
N GLN A 103 23.79 3.39 -6.39
CA GLN A 103 23.72 1.94 -6.13
C GLN A 103 22.28 1.43 -6.22
N PHE A 104 21.31 2.22 -5.73
CA PHE A 104 19.90 1.92 -5.84
C PHE A 104 19.46 1.75 -7.29
N TYR A 105 19.73 2.74 -8.17
CA TYR A 105 19.40 2.64 -9.59
C TYR A 105 20.06 1.46 -10.29
N ARG A 106 21.33 1.17 -9.98
CA ARG A 106 22.03 0.01 -10.54
C ARG A 106 21.35 -1.30 -10.15
N LYS A 107 21.00 -1.46 -8.87
CA LYS A 107 20.27 -2.65 -8.38
C LYS A 107 18.87 -2.75 -8.96
N LEU A 108 18.16 -1.62 -9.06
CA LEU A 108 16.83 -1.59 -9.61
C LEU A 108 16.82 -2.03 -11.08
N LYS A 109 17.78 -1.59 -11.86
CA LYS A 109 17.92 -1.96 -13.28
C LYS A 109 18.14 -3.47 -13.50
N ASN A 110 18.73 -4.17 -12.53
CA ASN A 110 18.86 -5.64 -12.59
C ASN A 110 17.51 -6.36 -12.37
N VAL A 111 16.54 -5.66 -11.79
CA VAL A 111 15.25 -6.25 -11.36
C VAL A 111 14.12 -5.83 -12.31
N THR A 112 14.17 -4.62 -12.85
CA THR A 112 13.10 -4.03 -13.68
C THR A 112 13.60 -2.87 -14.51
N ASP A 113 12.94 -2.64 -15.65
CA ASP A 113 13.13 -1.43 -16.45
C ASP A 113 12.30 -0.23 -15.98
N LYS A 114 11.43 -0.42 -14.97
CA LYS A 114 10.61 0.68 -14.42
C LYS A 114 11.44 1.64 -13.58
N THR A 115 11.05 2.92 -13.63
CA THR A 115 11.65 3.93 -12.76
C THR A 115 11.13 3.79 -11.32
N PRO A 116 11.87 4.25 -10.30
CA PRO A 116 11.38 4.30 -8.92
C PRO A 116 10.04 5.03 -8.79
N ALA A 117 9.89 6.16 -9.51
CA ALA A 117 8.66 6.94 -9.51
C ALA A 117 7.47 6.16 -10.08
N ASP A 118 7.68 5.34 -11.12
CA ASP A 118 6.63 4.49 -11.67
C ASP A 118 6.24 3.38 -10.70
N ILE A 119 7.20 2.77 -10.03
CA ILE A 119 6.93 1.73 -9.02
C ILE A 119 6.12 2.31 -7.87
N ILE A 120 6.53 3.46 -7.31
CA ILE A 120 5.80 4.15 -6.24
C ILE A 120 4.38 4.50 -6.71
N LYS A 121 4.24 5.07 -7.90
CA LYS A 121 2.94 5.44 -8.49
C LYS A 121 2.04 4.21 -8.63
N GLU A 122 2.52 3.14 -9.21
CA GLU A 122 1.76 1.90 -9.39
C GLU A 122 1.34 1.28 -8.06
N TYR A 123 2.25 1.27 -7.08
CA TYR A 123 1.96 0.78 -5.75
C TYR A 123 0.86 1.59 -5.07
N ARG A 124 0.99 2.93 -5.05
CA ARG A 124 -0.01 3.83 -4.49
C ARG A 124 -1.39 3.64 -5.12
N LEU A 125 -1.45 3.49 -6.43
CA LEU A 125 -2.71 3.27 -7.15
C LEU A 125 -3.34 1.91 -6.82
N THR A 126 -2.55 0.87 -6.61
CA THR A 126 -3.06 -0.44 -6.20
C THR A 126 -3.58 -0.43 -4.77
N VAL A 127 -2.89 0.28 -3.85
CA VAL A 127 -3.41 0.50 -2.49
C VAL A 127 -4.70 1.32 -2.53
N ALA A 128 -4.77 2.36 -3.38
CA ALA A 128 -5.98 3.17 -3.55
C ALA A 128 -7.16 2.34 -4.06
N GLU A 129 -6.95 1.50 -5.06
CA GLU A 129 -7.97 0.57 -5.57
C GLU A 129 -8.49 -0.33 -4.46
N ARG A 130 -7.60 -0.98 -3.72
CA ARG A 130 -7.99 -1.83 -2.58
C ARG A 130 -8.83 -1.08 -1.56
N LEU A 131 -8.39 0.10 -1.14
CA LEU A 131 -9.14 0.93 -0.18
C LEU A 131 -10.51 1.34 -0.72
N LEU A 132 -10.63 1.65 -2.01
CA LEU A 132 -11.91 1.93 -2.66
C LEU A 132 -12.89 0.77 -2.57
N LEU A 133 -12.41 -0.46 -2.68
CA LEU A 133 -13.24 -1.67 -2.71
C LEU A 133 -13.56 -2.21 -1.30
N THR A 134 -12.61 -2.08 -0.37
CA THR A 134 -12.70 -2.74 0.95
C THR A 134 -13.10 -1.81 2.09
N THR A 135 -13.19 -0.49 1.85
CA THR A 135 -13.51 0.49 2.90
C THR A 135 -14.64 1.43 2.48
N ASN A 136 -15.20 2.16 3.46
CA ASN A 136 -16.16 3.24 3.23
C ASN A 136 -15.50 4.64 3.21
N LEU A 137 -14.16 4.71 3.18
CA LEU A 137 -13.43 5.97 3.12
C LEU A 137 -13.84 6.78 1.88
N THR A 138 -13.89 8.08 2.00
CA THR A 138 -14.08 8.99 0.86
C THR A 138 -12.88 8.90 -0.09
N VAL A 139 -13.07 9.32 -1.32
CA VAL A 139 -11.97 9.36 -2.31
C VAL A 139 -10.84 10.28 -1.85
N GLU A 140 -11.17 11.34 -1.13
CA GLU A 140 -10.20 12.30 -0.60
C GLU A 140 -9.37 11.72 0.54
N GLU A 141 -10.00 11.00 1.47
CA GLU A 141 -9.29 10.26 2.52
C GLU A 141 -8.36 9.19 1.92
N ILE A 142 -8.82 8.47 0.90
CA ILE A 142 -7.99 7.49 0.20
C ILE A 142 -6.81 8.16 -0.49
N MET A 143 -7.04 9.26 -1.19
CA MET A 143 -5.99 10.05 -1.83
C MET A 143 -4.88 10.41 -0.84
N ASN A 144 -5.24 10.93 0.32
CA ASN A 144 -4.30 11.29 1.38
C ASN A 144 -3.55 10.05 1.93
N LYS A 145 -4.28 8.94 2.15
CA LYS A 145 -3.71 7.67 2.63
C LYS A 145 -2.76 6.99 1.65
N VAL A 146 -2.74 7.41 0.42
CA VAL A 146 -1.78 6.92 -0.58
C VAL A 146 -0.79 8.01 -1.01
N GLY A 147 -0.62 9.05 -0.19
CA GLY A 147 0.42 10.06 -0.35
C GLY A 147 0.21 11.03 -1.51
N TYR A 148 -1.03 11.24 -1.99
CA TYR A 148 -1.34 12.30 -2.93
C TYR A 148 -1.93 13.50 -2.22
N THR A 149 -1.35 14.68 -2.45
CA THR A 149 -1.83 15.97 -1.92
C THR A 149 -2.65 16.75 -2.94
N ASN A 150 -2.51 16.46 -4.23
CA ASN A 150 -3.24 17.13 -5.30
C ASN A 150 -4.31 16.22 -5.91
N ARG A 151 -5.57 16.63 -5.78
CA ARG A 151 -6.74 15.89 -6.28
C ARG A 151 -6.71 15.69 -7.80
N GLY A 152 -6.33 16.72 -8.56
CA GLY A 152 -6.28 16.65 -10.01
C GLY A 152 -5.27 15.62 -10.48
N THR A 153 -4.08 15.60 -9.87
CA THR A 153 -3.05 14.62 -10.15
C THR A 153 -3.52 13.20 -9.82
N PHE A 154 -4.10 12.98 -8.63
CA PHE A 154 -4.61 11.67 -8.23
C PHE A 154 -5.67 11.15 -9.21
N TYR A 155 -6.69 11.95 -9.52
CA TYR A 155 -7.77 11.57 -10.45
C TYR A 155 -7.22 11.24 -11.84
N LYS A 156 -6.28 12.05 -12.36
CA LYS A 156 -5.64 11.82 -13.65
C LYS A 156 -4.92 10.48 -13.70
N VAL A 157 -4.01 10.20 -12.75
CA VAL A 157 -3.22 8.96 -12.77
C VAL A 157 -4.08 7.72 -12.48
N PHE A 158 -5.10 7.85 -11.62
CA PHE A 158 -6.05 6.78 -11.36
C PHE A 158 -6.87 6.44 -12.62
N SER A 159 -7.44 7.45 -13.28
CA SER A 159 -8.22 7.23 -14.50
C SER A 159 -7.37 6.69 -15.66
N GLN A 160 -6.11 7.09 -15.75
CA GLN A 160 -5.18 6.51 -16.73
C GLN A 160 -4.94 5.02 -16.51
N LYS A 161 -4.84 4.58 -15.25
CA LYS A 161 -4.60 3.17 -14.91
C LYS A 161 -5.86 2.31 -15.03
N PHE A 162 -7.00 2.81 -14.54
CA PHE A 162 -8.22 2.02 -14.38
C PHE A 162 -9.33 2.35 -15.40
N GLY A 163 -9.07 3.29 -16.32
CA GLY A 163 -10.00 3.66 -17.39
C GLY A 163 -11.15 4.58 -16.97
N MET A 164 -11.29 4.88 -15.67
CA MET A 164 -12.37 5.71 -15.14
C MET A 164 -12.02 6.37 -13.81
N PRO A 165 -12.72 7.45 -13.40
CA PRO A 165 -12.50 8.12 -12.12
C PRO A 165 -12.76 7.21 -10.91
N PRO A 166 -12.09 7.46 -9.74
CA PRO A 166 -12.17 6.61 -8.56
C PRO A 166 -13.60 6.33 -8.06
N ARG A 167 -14.46 7.35 -8.08
CA ARG A 167 -15.84 7.19 -7.63
C ARG A 167 -16.65 6.25 -8.53
N GLN A 168 -16.54 6.44 -9.85
CA GLN A 168 -17.22 5.57 -10.83
C GLN A 168 -16.69 4.13 -10.75
N TYR A 169 -15.40 3.98 -10.55
CA TYR A 169 -14.76 2.66 -10.37
C TYR A 169 -15.35 1.92 -9.16
N ARG A 170 -15.49 2.60 -8.02
CA ARG A 170 -16.14 2.03 -6.83
C ARG A 170 -17.59 1.61 -7.09
N GLU A 171 -18.36 2.47 -7.73
CA GLU A 171 -19.79 2.21 -8.01
C GLU A 171 -19.96 1.01 -8.96
N MET A 172 -19.15 0.94 -10.00
CA MET A 172 -19.14 -0.18 -10.95
C MET A 172 -18.80 -1.49 -10.26
N LYS A 173 -17.70 -1.54 -9.52
CA LYS A 173 -17.26 -2.76 -8.85
C LYS A 173 -18.21 -3.24 -7.75
N LYS A 174 -18.87 -2.33 -7.03
CA LYS A 174 -19.92 -2.68 -6.06
C LYS A 174 -21.15 -3.29 -6.72
N LYS A 175 -21.48 -2.92 -7.96
CA LYS A 175 -22.56 -3.56 -8.74
C LYS A 175 -22.17 -4.96 -9.17
N ASP A 176 -20.97 -5.12 -9.74
CA ASP A 176 -20.44 -6.43 -10.18
C ASP A 176 -20.43 -7.47 -9.06
N LEU A 177 -20.07 -7.04 -7.82
CA LEU A 177 -20.05 -7.93 -6.65
C LEU A 177 -21.47 -8.36 -6.24
N LYS A 178 -22.45 -7.43 -6.26
CA LYS A 178 -23.84 -7.76 -5.93
C LYS A 178 -24.49 -8.69 -6.94
N GLU A 179 -24.15 -8.58 -8.20
CA GLU A 179 -24.69 -9.46 -9.27
C GLU A 179 -24.12 -10.88 -9.18
N LYS A 180 -22.90 -11.05 -8.67
CA LYS A 180 -22.28 -12.38 -8.46
C LYS A 180 -22.82 -13.12 -7.24
N ASP A 181 -23.31 -12.42 -6.22
CA ASP A 181 -23.89 -13.02 -5.00
C ASP A 181 -25.34 -13.49 -5.23
N PHE A 182 -25.95 -13.21 -6.40
CA PHE A 182 -27.31 -13.64 -6.77
C PHE A 182 -27.34 -14.81 -7.79
N HIS A 183 -26.20 -15.39 -8.12
CA HIS A 183 -26.08 -16.57 -8.98
C HIS A 183 -25.35 -17.69 -8.26
#